data_f3dbb2b4760442eee3f35e3c7ff47ff2
#
_entry.id   f3dbb2b4760442eee3f35e3c7ff47ff2
#
_cell.length_a   1.000
_cell.length_b   1.000
_cell.length_c   1.000
_cell.angle_alpha   90.00
_cell.angle_beta   90.00
_cell.angle_gamma   90.00
#
_symmetry.space_group_name_H-M   'P 1'
#
loop_
_entity.id
_entity.type
_entity.pdbx_description
1 polymer ?
#
loop_
_entity_poly.entity_id
_entity_poly.type
_entity_poly.pdbx_seq_one_letter_code
_entity_poly.pdbx_strand_id
1 'polypeptide(L)'
;SPLLPAGFYYKTFMWPANFWGKYEYFIRKSAGLGKSPTKPDPDLYEHRYIHCDVLVIGAGISGIMAAKTAAKNGLKTLLVDEKPNLGGSTIYQDSDYFKINNQNSSSWLEKEINEIKKLKNLEIKTRTSVAAFHGYNFLLARENLTDHLPIEQRGNRIRHKLLKIRAKKVITATGSIERPLIFDNNDRPGILLSSAKI
;
A
#
# COMPACT_ATOMS: atom_id res chain seq x y z
N SER A 1 29.27 11.93 15.19
CA SER A 1 30.41 11.06 15.52
C SER A 1 31.66 11.55 14.80
N PRO A 2 32.79 11.78 15.48
CA PRO A 2 34.03 12.22 14.82
C PRO A 2 34.58 11.19 13.82
N LEU A 3 34.25 9.91 13.99
CA LEU A 3 34.68 8.81 13.12
C LEU A 3 33.81 8.65 11.85
N LEU A 4 32.58 9.16 11.87
CA LEU A 4 31.63 9.04 10.74
C LEU A 4 31.00 10.41 10.44
N PRO A 5 31.77 11.34 9.82
CA PRO A 5 31.22 12.63 9.45
C PRO A 5 30.15 12.50 8.34
N ALA A 6 29.32 13.52 8.19
CA ALA A 6 28.36 13.60 7.08
C ALA A 6 29.11 13.45 5.74
N GLY A 7 28.60 12.57 4.88
CA GLY A 7 29.26 12.22 3.61
C GLY A 7 30.44 11.25 3.72
N PHE A 8 30.65 10.60 4.90
CA PHE A 8 31.69 9.59 5.11
C PHE A 8 31.73 8.55 3.97
N TYR A 9 30.58 8.03 3.59
CA TYR A 9 30.45 7.02 2.54
C TYR A 9 31.03 7.50 1.20
N TYR A 10 30.68 8.71 0.79
CA TYR A 10 31.16 9.26 -0.49
C TYR A 10 32.62 9.71 -0.44
N LYS A 11 33.09 10.18 0.70
CA LYS A 11 34.47 10.70 0.82
C LYS A 11 35.48 9.60 1.00
N THR A 12 35.18 8.57 1.77
CA THR A 12 36.15 7.53 2.15
C THR A 12 36.35 6.47 1.08
N PHE A 13 35.29 6.11 0.33
CA PHE A 13 35.32 4.98 -0.61
C PHE A 13 35.40 5.38 -2.08
N MET A 14 35.50 6.69 -2.38
CA MET A 14 35.64 7.19 -3.75
C MET A 14 37.08 7.22 -4.26
N TRP A 15 38.05 7.04 -3.39
CA TRP A 15 39.48 7.06 -3.79
C TRP A 15 40.20 5.82 -3.26
N PRO A 16 41.03 5.14 -4.09
CA PRO A 16 41.10 5.29 -5.56
C PRO A 16 39.81 4.86 -6.26
N ALA A 17 39.42 5.55 -7.33
CA ALA A 17 38.14 5.38 -7.99
C ALA A 17 37.87 3.95 -8.50
N ASN A 18 38.92 3.23 -8.91
CA ASN A 18 38.81 1.85 -9.40
C ASN A 18 38.73 0.80 -8.29
N PHE A 19 38.80 1.19 -7.02
CA PHE A 19 38.69 0.27 -5.88
C PHE A 19 37.24 0.11 -5.35
N TRP A 20 36.32 0.90 -5.89
CA TRP A 20 34.92 0.85 -5.44
C TRP A 20 34.34 -0.58 -5.39
N GLY A 21 34.55 -1.42 -6.39
CA GLY A 21 34.06 -2.78 -6.42
C GLY A 21 34.58 -3.67 -5.28
N LYS A 22 35.78 -3.40 -4.78
CA LYS A 22 36.32 -4.09 -3.59
C LYS A 22 35.68 -3.57 -2.30
N TYR A 23 35.58 -2.25 -2.18
CA TYR A 23 34.92 -1.62 -1.02
C TYR A 23 33.44 -2.02 -0.92
N GLU A 24 32.72 -2.02 -2.04
CA GLU A 24 31.32 -2.41 -2.12
C GLU A 24 31.11 -3.85 -1.62
N TYR A 25 31.98 -4.78 -1.99
CA TYR A 25 31.91 -6.16 -1.52
C TYR A 25 31.98 -6.28 0.01
N PHE A 26 32.94 -5.59 0.64
CA PHE A 26 33.07 -5.62 2.09
C PHE A 26 31.92 -4.91 2.81
N ILE A 27 31.51 -3.76 2.29
CA ILE A 27 30.41 -2.97 2.84
C ILE A 27 29.10 -3.77 2.76
N ARG A 28 28.83 -4.37 1.61
CA ARG A 28 27.65 -5.22 1.41
C ARG A 28 27.62 -6.40 2.37
N LYS A 29 28.77 -7.07 2.51
CA LYS A 29 28.90 -8.20 3.43
C LYS A 29 28.70 -7.78 4.89
N SER A 30 29.28 -6.66 5.30
CA SER A 30 29.13 -6.11 6.66
C SER A 30 27.71 -5.64 6.95
N ALA A 31 27.00 -5.13 5.96
CA ALA A 31 25.61 -4.69 6.06
C ALA A 31 24.59 -5.86 5.97
N GLY A 32 25.05 -7.10 5.75
CA GLY A 32 24.16 -8.25 5.62
C GLY A 32 23.27 -8.27 4.36
N LEU A 33 23.61 -7.48 3.34
CA LEU A 33 22.80 -7.32 2.12
C LEU A 33 22.87 -8.49 1.13
N GLY A 34 23.65 -9.53 1.44
CA GLY A 34 23.82 -10.69 0.56
C GLY A 34 24.56 -10.39 -0.75
N LYS A 35 24.38 -11.24 -1.76
CA LYS A 35 24.95 -11.07 -3.10
C LYS A 35 23.94 -10.48 -4.05
N SER A 36 24.39 -9.62 -4.96
CA SER A 36 23.56 -9.17 -6.09
C SER A 36 23.13 -10.37 -6.93
N PRO A 37 21.88 -10.41 -7.42
CA PRO A 37 21.44 -11.45 -8.32
C PRO A 37 22.27 -11.41 -9.61
N THR A 38 22.70 -12.59 -10.08
CA THR A 38 23.48 -12.73 -11.32
C THR A 38 22.61 -13.16 -12.50
N LYS A 39 21.38 -13.56 -12.23
CA LYS A 39 20.39 -13.95 -13.25
C LYS A 39 19.39 -12.81 -13.43
N PRO A 40 18.84 -12.62 -14.64
CA PRO A 40 17.72 -11.72 -14.86
C PRO A 40 16.55 -12.06 -13.95
N ASP A 41 15.76 -11.05 -13.59
CA ASP A 41 14.51 -11.25 -12.88
C ASP A 41 13.52 -12.00 -13.79
N PRO A 42 13.03 -13.20 -13.40
CA PRO A 42 12.10 -13.98 -14.23
C PRO A 42 10.67 -13.42 -14.16
N ASP A 43 10.38 -12.51 -13.25
CA ASP A 43 9.03 -11.99 -13.05
C ASP A 43 8.61 -11.03 -14.18
N LEU A 44 7.32 -11.06 -14.50
CA LEU A 44 6.72 -10.21 -15.52
C LEU A 44 6.05 -8.99 -14.88
N TYR A 45 6.24 -7.84 -15.51
CA TYR A 45 5.70 -6.56 -15.06
C TYR A 45 4.93 -5.89 -16.20
N GLU A 46 3.86 -5.17 -15.87
CA GLU A 46 3.03 -4.43 -16.83
C GLU A 46 2.88 -2.97 -16.40
N HIS A 47 2.81 -2.08 -17.37
CA HIS A 47 2.43 -0.68 -17.18
C HIS A 47 1.05 -0.44 -17.78
N ARG A 48 0.16 0.20 -17.03
CA ARG A 48 -1.19 0.51 -17.49
C ARG A 48 -1.57 1.96 -17.21
N TYR A 49 -2.13 2.63 -18.22
CA TYR A 49 -2.73 3.95 -18.05
C TYR A 49 -4.21 3.81 -17.71
N ILE A 50 -4.67 4.58 -16.73
CA ILE A 50 -6.07 4.62 -16.29
C ILE A 50 -6.53 6.07 -16.24
N HIS A 51 -7.72 6.33 -16.77
CA HIS A 51 -8.39 7.62 -16.69
C HIS A 51 -9.74 7.43 -16.00
N CYS A 52 -10.02 8.26 -14.97
CA CYS A 52 -11.27 8.23 -14.23
C CYS A 52 -11.72 9.66 -13.86
N ASP A 53 -13.01 9.81 -13.55
CA ASP A 53 -13.51 11.06 -13.03
C ASP A 53 -13.14 11.24 -11.55
N VAL A 54 -13.30 10.16 -10.77
CA VAL A 54 -12.98 10.15 -9.35
C VAL A 54 -12.07 8.96 -9.03
N LEU A 55 -10.93 9.24 -8.41
CA LEU A 55 -10.09 8.25 -7.75
C LEU A 55 -10.33 8.32 -6.24
N VAL A 56 -10.66 7.19 -5.63
CA VAL A 56 -10.78 7.05 -4.17
C VAL A 56 -9.64 6.15 -3.68
N ILE A 57 -8.84 6.64 -2.75
CA ILE A 57 -7.69 5.95 -2.17
C ILE A 57 -8.03 5.50 -0.75
N GLY A 58 -8.10 4.20 -0.54
CA GLY A 58 -8.51 3.56 0.70
C GLY A 58 -9.97 3.11 0.66
N ALA A 59 -10.22 1.84 0.99
CA ALA A 59 -11.52 1.20 0.97
C ALA A 59 -12.04 0.86 2.38
N GLY A 60 -11.78 1.73 3.35
CA GLY A 60 -12.51 1.78 4.61
C GLY A 60 -13.93 2.30 4.40
N ILE A 61 -14.72 2.45 5.47
CA ILE A 61 -16.12 2.93 5.42
C ILE A 61 -16.22 4.22 4.59
N SER A 62 -15.37 5.21 4.89
CA SER A 62 -15.39 6.51 4.21
C SER A 62 -15.13 6.37 2.71
N GLY A 63 -14.14 5.54 2.32
CA GLY A 63 -13.80 5.33 0.92
C GLY A 63 -14.88 4.56 0.16
N ILE A 64 -15.47 3.52 0.78
CA ILE A 64 -16.60 2.78 0.21
C ILE A 64 -17.77 3.71 -0.06
N MET A 65 -18.14 4.54 0.92
CA MET A 65 -19.27 5.48 0.77
C MET A 65 -18.98 6.57 -0.26
N ALA A 66 -17.76 7.09 -0.29
CA ALA A 66 -17.34 8.07 -1.31
C ALA A 66 -17.40 7.49 -2.73
N ALA A 67 -16.85 6.27 -2.92
CA ALA A 67 -16.88 5.58 -4.20
C ALA A 67 -18.30 5.23 -4.65
N LYS A 68 -19.13 4.73 -3.72
CA LYS A 68 -20.56 4.45 -3.95
C LYS A 68 -21.31 5.70 -4.41
N THR A 69 -21.11 6.81 -3.71
CA THR A 69 -21.79 8.08 -4.02
C THR A 69 -21.35 8.60 -5.38
N ALA A 70 -20.05 8.63 -5.67
CA ALA A 70 -19.53 9.06 -6.96
C ALA A 70 -20.08 8.21 -8.11
N ALA A 71 -20.06 6.89 -7.96
CA ALA A 71 -20.54 5.98 -8.98
C ALA A 71 -22.06 6.06 -9.18
N LYS A 72 -22.86 6.19 -8.11
CA LYS A 72 -24.32 6.38 -8.20
C LYS A 72 -24.70 7.68 -8.94
N ASN A 73 -23.82 8.70 -8.90
CA ASN A 73 -24.00 9.92 -9.68
C ASN A 73 -23.43 9.85 -11.12
N GLY A 74 -23.18 8.64 -11.62
CA GLY A 74 -22.77 8.41 -13.00
C GLY A 74 -21.28 8.64 -13.28
N LEU A 75 -20.47 8.98 -12.30
CA LEU A 75 -19.04 9.24 -12.47
C LEU A 75 -18.25 7.94 -12.64
N LYS A 76 -17.32 7.92 -13.60
CA LYS A 76 -16.35 6.82 -13.74
C LYS A 76 -15.41 6.84 -12.55
N THR A 77 -15.54 5.88 -11.66
CA THR A 77 -14.88 5.86 -10.36
C THR A 77 -13.90 4.69 -10.28
N LEU A 78 -12.71 4.97 -9.74
CA LEU A 78 -11.72 3.96 -9.38
C LEU A 78 -11.52 3.99 -7.87
N LEU A 79 -11.74 2.84 -7.20
CA LEU A 79 -11.46 2.64 -5.78
C LEU A 79 -10.24 1.74 -5.65
N VAL A 80 -9.21 2.20 -4.94
CA VAL A 80 -7.99 1.43 -4.70
C VAL A 80 -7.73 1.23 -3.22
N ASP A 81 -7.24 0.05 -2.84
CA ASP A 81 -6.84 -0.26 -1.47
C ASP A 81 -5.61 -1.16 -1.46
N GLU A 82 -4.69 -0.93 -0.53
CA GLU A 82 -3.48 -1.74 -0.39
C GLU A 82 -3.76 -3.14 0.17
N LYS A 83 -4.86 -3.31 0.92
CA LYS A 83 -5.26 -4.58 1.52
C LYS A 83 -6.01 -5.46 0.52
N PRO A 84 -6.02 -6.78 0.75
CA PRO A 84 -6.77 -7.71 -0.12
C PRO A 84 -8.29 -7.59 0.05
N ASN A 85 -8.76 -7.14 1.22
CA ASN A 85 -10.17 -7.06 1.57
C ASN A 85 -10.59 -5.60 1.79
N LEU A 86 -11.81 -5.27 1.32
CA LEU A 86 -12.42 -3.98 1.56
C LEU A 86 -12.97 -3.90 2.97
N GLY A 87 -13.01 -2.71 3.57
CA GLY A 87 -13.59 -2.46 4.89
C GLY A 87 -12.66 -1.75 5.86
N GLY A 88 -11.36 -1.67 5.54
CA GLY A 88 -10.37 -0.96 6.37
C GLY A 88 -10.29 -1.50 7.80
N SER A 89 -10.27 -0.62 8.79
CA SER A 89 -10.21 -1.00 10.22
C SER A 89 -11.49 -1.67 10.72
N THR A 90 -12.63 -1.49 10.03
CA THR A 90 -13.92 -2.08 10.45
C THR A 90 -13.90 -3.60 10.45
N ILE A 91 -13.07 -4.23 9.62
CA ILE A 91 -12.91 -5.69 9.56
C ILE A 91 -12.42 -6.27 10.90
N TYR A 92 -11.63 -5.48 11.63
CA TYR A 92 -11.01 -5.88 12.89
C TYR A 92 -11.79 -5.42 14.12
N GLN A 93 -12.91 -4.70 13.93
CA GLN A 93 -13.76 -4.29 15.02
C GLN A 93 -14.65 -5.44 15.49
N ASP A 94 -14.88 -5.52 16.80
CA ASP A 94 -15.84 -6.45 17.35
C ASP A 94 -17.25 -6.05 16.92
N SER A 95 -17.90 -6.92 16.16
CA SER A 95 -19.20 -6.66 15.57
C SER A 95 -20.32 -6.55 16.58
N ASP A 96 -20.16 -7.08 17.79
CA ASP A 96 -21.18 -7.03 18.83
C ASP A 96 -21.22 -5.66 19.50
N TYR A 97 -20.06 -5.01 19.59
CA TYR A 97 -19.95 -3.68 20.19
C TYR A 97 -20.04 -2.54 19.16
N PHE A 98 -19.50 -2.76 17.95
CA PHE A 98 -19.46 -1.71 16.92
C PHE A 98 -20.64 -1.84 15.94
N LYS A 99 -21.61 -0.94 16.08
CA LYS A 99 -22.81 -0.89 15.23
C LYS A 99 -22.78 0.34 14.30
N ILE A 100 -23.25 0.17 13.08
CA ILE A 100 -23.45 1.22 12.09
C ILE A 100 -24.93 1.28 11.74
N ASN A 101 -25.58 2.43 11.95
CA ASN A 101 -27.04 2.60 11.76
C ASN A 101 -27.85 1.52 12.46
N ASN A 102 -27.53 1.22 13.72
CA ASN A 102 -28.16 0.15 14.53
C ASN A 102 -28.02 -1.27 13.98
N GLN A 103 -27.18 -1.48 12.98
CA GLN A 103 -26.88 -2.79 12.42
C GLN A 103 -25.47 -3.22 12.86
N ASN A 104 -25.26 -4.52 12.93
CA ASN A 104 -23.94 -5.09 13.12
C ASN A 104 -22.99 -4.60 12.01
N SER A 105 -21.80 -4.13 12.39
CA SER A 105 -20.84 -3.52 11.45
C SER A 105 -20.43 -4.43 10.31
N SER A 106 -20.27 -5.73 10.59
CA SER A 106 -19.89 -6.72 9.58
C SER A 106 -20.98 -6.91 8.54
N SER A 107 -22.23 -7.08 8.99
CA SER A 107 -23.37 -7.24 8.09
C SER A 107 -23.64 -5.99 7.26
N TRP A 108 -23.50 -4.82 7.87
CA TRP A 108 -23.59 -3.55 7.15
C TRP A 108 -22.52 -3.44 6.07
N LEU A 109 -21.27 -3.75 6.43
CA LEU A 109 -20.13 -3.68 5.51
C LEU A 109 -20.29 -4.65 4.33
N GLU A 110 -20.70 -5.89 4.59
CA GLU A 110 -20.96 -6.88 3.55
C GLU A 110 -22.03 -6.40 2.56
N LYS A 111 -23.12 -5.84 3.06
CA LYS A 111 -24.18 -5.24 2.24
C LYS A 111 -23.62 -4.14 1.33
N GLU A 112 -22.86 -3.19 1.90
CA GLU A 112 -22.28 -2.08 1.14
C GLU A 112 -21.30 -2.57 0.08
N ILE A 113 -20.43 -3.53 0.42
CA ILE A 113 -19.49 -4.12 -0.54
C ILE A 113 -20.25 -4.80 -1.68
N ASN A 114 -21.32 -5.54 -1.38
CA ASN A 114 -22.13 -6.21 -2.40
C ASN A 114 -22.86 -5.21 -3.31
N GLU A 115 -23.29 -4.05 -2.76
CA GLU A 115 -23.87 -2.99 -3.57
C GLU A 115 -22.86 -2.33 -4.51
N ILE A 116 -21.67 -1.96 -4.01
CA ILE A 116 -20.67 -1.29 -4.85
C ILE A 116 -20.11 -2.18 -5.97
N LYS A 117 -20.01 -3.50 -5.73
CA LYS A 117 -19.60 -4.48 -6.74
C LYS A 117 -20.55 -4.58 -7.93
N LYS A 118 -21.80 -4.17 -7.78
CA LYS A 118 -22.82 -4.18 -8.85
C LYS A 118 -22.76 -2.92 -9.74
N LEU A 119 -22.03 -1.89 -9.34
CA LEU A 119 -21.95 -0.62 -10.06
C LEU A 119 -21.00 -0.74 -11.26
N LYS A 120 -21.52 -0.67 -12.48
CA LYS A 120 -20.75 -0.89 -13.73
C LYS A 120 -19.67 0.17 -13.98
N ASN A 121 -19.84 1.37 -13.45
CA ASN A 121 -18.93 2.51 -13.60
C ASN A 121 -17.95 2.65 -12.43
N LEU A 122 -17.90 1.66 -11.51
CA LEU A 122 -16.94 1.58 -10.41
C LEU A 122 -15.98 0.41 -10.65
N GLU A 123 -14.70 0.72 -10.86
CA GLU A 123 -13.62 -0.26 -10.85
C GLU A 123 -13.00 -0.33 -9.44
N ILE A 124 -12.84 -1.53 -8.91
CA ILE A 124 -12.25 -1.76 -7.58
C ILE A 124 -10.95 -2.52 -7.76
N LYS A 125 -9.87 -2.01 -7.17
CA LYS A 125 -8.56 -2.65 -7.15
C LYS A 125 -8.05 -2.78 -5.73
N THR A 126 -8.03 -4.00 -5.24
CA THR A 126 -7.37 -4.37 -3.98
C THR A 126 -5.89 -4.66 -4.19
N ARG A 127 -5.11 -4.82 -3.13
CA ARG A 127 -3.64 -5.02 -3.18
C ARG A 127 -2.94 -3.96 -4.02
N THR A 128 -3.47 -2.74 -4.02
CA THR A 128 -3.02 -1.63 -4.85
C THR A 128 -2.62 -0.45 -3.97
N SER A 129 -1.32 -0.21 -3.89
CA SER A 129 -0.75 0.89 -3.11
C SER A 129 -0.47 2.08 -4.00
N VAL A 130 -0.98 3.25 -3.62
CA VAL A 130 -0.63 4.51 -4.27
C VAL A 130 0.72 4.99 -3.73
N ALA A 131 1.71 5.07 -4.61
CA ALA A 131 3.09 5.37 -4.24
C ALA A 131 3.48 6.84 -4.45
N ALA A 132 2.82 7.54 -5.38
CA ALA A 132 3.13 8.93 -5.67
C ALA A 132 1.90 9.70 -6.13
N PHE A 133 1.87 11.00 -5.79
CA PHE A 133 0.85 11.95 -6.20
C PHE A 133 1.55 13.19 -6.79
N HIS A 134 1.41 13.37 -8.07
CA HIS A 134 2.03 14.43 -8.85
C HIS A 134 1.01 15.51 -9.24
N GLY A 135 1.49 16.58 -9.84
CA GLY A 135 0.66 17.66 -10.35
C GLY A 135 -0.46 17.19 -11.31
N TYR A 136 -1.53 17.97 -11.39
CA TYR A 136 -2.69 17.69 -12.25
C TYR A 136 -3.36 16.33 -11.97
N ASN A 137 -3.40 15.90 -10.72
CA ASN A 137 -3.99 14.62 -10.28
C ASN A 137 -3.45 13.41 -11.07
N PHE A 138 -2.15 13.41 -11.31
CA PHE A 138 -1.44 12.26 -11.85
C PHE A 138 -0.84 11.45 -10.72
N LEU A 139 -1.25 10.18 -10.62
CA LEU A 139 -0.81 9.29 -9.55
C LEU A 139 -0.16 8.03 -10.12
N LEU A 140 0.78 7.52 -9.34
CA LEU A 140 1.39 6.22 -9.59
C LEU A 140 0.92 5.25 -8.50
N ALA A 141 0.44 4.09 -8.92
CA ALA A 141 0.06 3.03 -8.00
C ALA A 141 0.66 1.70 -8.45
N ARG A 142 0.97 0.83 -7.49
CA ARG A 142 1.44 -0.53 -7.75
C ARG A 142 0.36 -1.52 -7.33
N GLU A 143 -0.13 -2.27 -8.29
CA GLU A 143 -1.06 -3.39 -8.09
C GLU A 143 -0.27 -4.69 -7.96
N ASN A 144 -0.39 -5.38 -6.83
CA ASN A 144 0.25 -6.68 -6.56
C ASN A 144 -0.68 -7.80 -7.00
N LEU A 145 -0.31 -8.55 -8.03
CA LEU A 145 -1.16 -9.61 -8.59
C LEU A 145 -0.81 -11.01 -8.06
N THR A 146 0.47 -11.30 -7.83
CA THR A 146 0.90 -12.64 -7.49
C THR A 146 1.84 -12.75 -6.29
N ASP A 147 2.23 -11.65 -5.63
CA ASP A 147 3.14 -11.68 -4.47
C ASP A 147 2.62 -12.55 -3.30
N HIS A 148 1.31 -12.64 -3.16
CA HIS A 148 0.65 -13.43 -2.11
C HIS A 148 0.57 -14.93 -2.43
N LEU A 149 1.03 -15.33 -3.61
CA LEU A 149 1.02 -16.72 -4.04
C LEU A 149 2.41 -17.34 -3.84
N PRO A 150 2.48 -18.66 -3.52
CA PRO A 150 3.73 -19.41 -3.60
C PRO A 150 4.39 -19.28 -4.97
N ILE A 151 5.72 -19.34 -5.02
CA ILE A 151 6.49 -19.13 -6.26
C ILE A 151 6.03 -20.11 -7.36
N GLU A 152 5.78 -21.35 -6.99
CA GLU A 152 5.35 -22.41 -7.90
C GLU A 152 3.99 -22.12 -8.55
N GLN A 153 3.15 -21.34 -7.89
CA GLN A 153 1.83 -20.97 -8.38
C GLN A 153 1.82 -19.68 -9.20
N ARG A 154 2.93 -18.91 -9.21
CA ARG A 154 3.02 -17.67 -9.97
C ARG A 154 3.03 -17.91 -11.48
N GLY A 155 3.81 -18.91 -11.93
CA GLY A 155 3.95 -19.24 -13.36
C GLY A 155 4.39 -18.01 -14.17
N ASN A 156 3.93 -17.92 -15.41
CA ASN A 156 4.18 -16.78 -16.32
C ASN A 156 3.14 -15.64 -16.15
N ARG A 157 2.56 -15.45 -14.96
CA ARG A 157 1.62 -14.36 -14.70
C ARG A 157 2.36 -13.08 -14.34
N ILE A 158 1.74 -11.95 -14.67
CA ILE A 158 2.24 -10.63 -14.27
C ILE A 158 2.30 -10.57 -12.74
N ARG A 159 3.46 -10.20 -12.20
CA ARG A 159 3.68 -10.04 -10.76
C ARG A 159 3.11 -8.73 -10.25
N HIS A 160 3.52 -7.61 -10.89
CA HIS A 160 3.03 -6.29 -10.54
C HIS A 160 2.57 -5.53 -11.78
N LYS A 161 1.59 -4.65 -11.57
CA LYS A 161 1.24 -3.60 -12.54
C LYS A 161 1.56 -2.24 -11.98
N LEU A 162 2.30 -1.44 -12.73
CA LEU A 162 2.43 -0.02 -12.48
C LEU A 162 1.25 0.71 -13.14
N LEU A 163 0.36 1.23 -12.33
CA LEU A 163 -0.79 2.00 -12.77
C LEU A 163 -0.42 3.47 -12.82
N LYS A 164 -0.56 4.07 -13.98
CA LYS A 164 -0.40 5.51 -14.23
C LYS A 164 -1.80 6.10 -14.33
N ILE A 165 -2.27 6.69 -13.21
CA ILE A 165 -3.66 7.10 -13.06
C ILE A 165 -3.78 8.61 -13.25
N ARG A 166 -4.69 9.03 -14.12
CA ARG A 166 -5.09 10.43 -14.29
C ARG A 166 -6.55 10.56 -13.86
N ALA A 167 -6.81 11.32 -12.78
CA ALA A 167 -8.14 11.52 -12.24
C ALA A 167 -8.57 12.99 -12.34
N LYS A 168 -9.86 13.28 -12.56
CA LYS A 168 -10.35 14.66 -12.46
C LYS A 168 -10.40 15.12 -11.00
N LYS A 169 -10.78 14.24 -10.09
CA LYS A 169 -10.81 14.47 -8.64
C LYS A 169 -10.21 13.28 -7.90
N VAL A 170 -9.54 13.54 -6.78
CA VAL A 170 -8.95 12.53 -5.90
C VAL A 170 -9.53 12.69 -4.51
N ILE A 171 -9.99 11.59 -3.93
CA ILE A 171 -10.47 11.51 -2.55
C ILE A 171 -9.52 10.59 -1.79
N THR A 172 -8.85 11.12 -0.77
CA THR A 172 -8.00 10.35 0.13
C THR A 172 -8.80 9.91 1.35
N ALA A 173 -8.97 8.59 1.49
CA ALA A 173 -9.69 7.96 2.60
C ALA A 173 -8.81 6.87 3.25
N THR A 174 -7.53 7.18 3.41
CA THR A 174 -6.48 6.23 3.82
C THR A 174 -6.52 5.85 5.30
N GLY A 175 -7.39 6.49 6.09
CA GLY A 175 -7.50 6.24 7.51
C GLY A 175 -6.29 6.77 8.29
N SER A 176 -6.04 6.12 9.43
CA SER A 176 -4.94 6.48 10.33
C SER A 176 -4.23 5.22 10.83
N ILE A 177 -2.96 5.40 11.20
CA ILE A 177 -2.15 4.37 11.85
C ILE A 177 -1.82 4.86 13.25
N GLU A 178 -2.12 4.06 14.25
CA GLU A 178 -1.70 4.34 15.61
C GLU A 178 -0.18 4.25 15.73
N ARG A 179 0.39 5.22 16.44
CA ARG A 179 1.81 5.21 16.79
C ARG A 179 1.96 5.07 18.30
N PRO A 180 2.89 4.21 18.78
CA PRO A 180 3.18 4.15 20.20
C PRO A 180 3.73 5.50 20.68
N LEU A 181 3.28 5.94 21.84
CA LEU A 181 3.86 7.11 22.50
C LEU A 181 5.27 6.77 23.00
N ILE A 182 6.16 7.77 22.92
CA ILE A 182 7.54 7.63 23.38
C ILE A 182 7.56 8.07 24.84
N PHE A 183 7.78 7.12 25.74
CA PHE A 183 8.01 7.31 27.19
C PHE A 183 8.88 6.19 27.73
N ASP A 184 9.44 6.39 28.92
CA ASP A 184 10.31 5.39 29.55
C ASP A 184 9.61 4.05 29.72
N ASN A 185 10.27 2.96 29.29
CA ASN A 185 9.75 1.58 29.35
C ASN A 185 8.50 1.31 28.52
N ASN A 186 8.27 2.06 27.43
CA ASN A 186 7.13 1.82 26.53
C ASN A 186 7.21 0.50 25.74
N ASP A 187 8.34 -0.21 25.85
CA ASP A 187 8.60 -1.53 25.25
C ASP A 187 8.27 -2.71 26.17
N ARG A 188 7.79 -2.43 27.41
CA ARG A 188 7.46 -3.50 28.35
C ARG A 188 6.18 -4.25 27.98
N PRO A 189 6.10 -5.56 28.29
CA PRO A 189 4.86 -6.33 28.16
C PRO A 189 3.70 -5.67 28.89
N GLY A 190 2.54 -5.61 28.22
CA GLY A 190 1.33 -4.97 28.76
C GLY A 190 1.13 -3.53 28.31
N ILE A 191 2.10 -2.92 27.65
CA ILE A 191 1.92 -1.61 27.00
C ILE A 191 1.48 -1.86 25.56
N LEU A 192 0.25 -1.51 25.24
CA LEU A 192 -0.40 -1.84 23.97
C LEU A 192 -0.97 -0.58 23.35
N LEU A 193 -1.13 -0.61 22.02
CA LEU A 193 -1.92 0.38 21.30
C LEU A 193 -3.42 0.14 21.55
N SER A 194 -4.25 1.17 21.43
CA SER A 194 -5.70 1.07 21.68
C SER A 194 -6.39 0.11 20.71
N SER A 195 -5.81 -0.08 19.51
CA SER A 195 -6.29 -1.05 18.53
C SER A 195 -5.86 -2.50 18.80
N ALA A 196 -4.94 -2.72 19.74
CA ALA A 196 -4.54 -4.06 20.14
C ALA A 196 -5.68 -4.68 20.97
N LYS A 197 -6.45 -5.57 20.35
CA LYS A 197 -7.48 -6.34 21.07
C LYS A 197 -6.80 -7.40 21.93
N ILE A 198 -7.17 -7.43 23.18
CA ILE A 198 -6.89 -8.52 24.12
C ILE A 198 -8.06 -9.49 24.05
#